data_aa78b751e2074a3125864b7cb2187a3c
#
_entry.id   aa78b751e2074a3125864b7cb2187a3c
#
_cell.length_a   1.000
_cell.length_b   1.000
_cell.length_c   1.000
_cell.angle_alpha   90.00
_cell.angle_beta   90.00
_cell.angle_gamma   90.00
#
_symmetry.space_group_name_H-M   'P 1'
#
loop_
_entity.id
_entity.type
_entity.pdbx_description
1 polymer ?
#
loop_
_entity_poly.entity_id
_entity_poly.type
_entity_poly.pdbx_seq_one_letter_code
_entity_poly.pdbx_strand_id
1 'polypeptide(L)'
;IKLVGDTFDASAKAAQEFTLAEKRTFIDPFDDPHVQAGQGTVAYEILEEARKESIAFDAVLVPVGGGGLISGVSTYIKETETRIEVIGVEAEGARSMKAAFEAGGPVKLPEIDKFADGIAVQKVGQLTYEVTRQHVETLVGVDEGLISETLIDLYSKQGIVAEPAGAASVASLEILREYIKGKTICCIISGGNNDINSMPEMEERALIYDGVKHYFIVNFPQRPGALREFVNDILGPNDDITRFEYIKRASKGTGPVLIGVTLANKHDYAGLVNRIERFDPSFINLNGNETLYNMLV
;
A
#
# COMPACT_ATOMS: atom_id res chain seq x y z
N ILE A 1 14.70 -0.58 24.72
CA ILE A 1 13.53 -0.62 23.82
C ILE A 1 12.35 -1.14 24.63
N LYS A 2 11.19 -0.46 24.54
CA LYS A 2 9.91 -0.93 25.07
C LYS A 2 8.94 -1.09 23.89
N LEU A 3 8.40 -2.26 23.70
CA LEU A 3 7.37 -2.52 22.72
C LEU A 3 6.00 -2.37 23.40
N VAL A 4 5.16 -1.45 22.94
CA VAL A 4 3.87 -1.12 23.55
C VAL A 4 2.84 -0.79 22.48
N GLY A 5 1.68 -1.48 22.54
CA GLY A 5 0.57 -1.28 21.62
C GLY A 5 0.78 -1.92 20.24
N ASP A 6 -0.31 -1.99 19.49
CA ASP A 6 -0.36 -2.63 18.17
C ASP A 6 -0.41 -1.60 17.02
N THR A 7 -0.35 -0.30 17.36
CA THR A 7 -0.37 0.80 16.38
C THR A 7 0.66 1.85 16.76
N PHE A 8 1.11 2.62 15.75
CA PHE A 8 1.96 3.78 15.97
C PHE A 8 1.36 4.75 17.02
N ASP A 9 0.07 5.07 16.90
CA ASP A 9 -0.62 5.98 17.83
C ASP A 9 -0.61 5.47 19.29
N ALA A 10 -0.77 4.17 19.49
CA ALA A 10 -0.68 3.57 20.83
C ALA A 10 0.74 3.67 21.42
N SER A 11 1.74 3.40 20.61
CA SER A 11 3.15 3.53 21.00
C SER A 11 3.51 4.99 21.28
N ALA A 12 3.06 5.94 20.47
CA ALA A 12 3.29 7.38 20.65
C ALA A 12 2.65 7.88 21.95
N LYS A 13 1.41 7.47 22.26
CA LYS A 13 0.74 7.80 23.53
C LYS A 13 1.53 7.26 24.73
N ALA A 14 1.94 6.00 24.69
CA ALA A 14 2.73 5.40 25.77
C ALA A 14 4.10 6.09 25.95
N ALA A 15 4.73 6.52 24.85
CA ALA A 15 5.97 7.29 24.89
C ALA A 15 5.77 8.66 25.54
N GLN A 16 4.68 9.36 25.23
CA GLN A 16 4.34 10.64 25.86
C GLN A 16 4.08 10.48 27.37
N GLU A 17 3.30 9.47 27.78
CA GLU A 17 3.04 9.16 29.18
C GLU A 17 4.33 8.85 29.94
N PHE A 18 5.21 8.04 29.34
CA PHE A 18 6.53 7.72 29.90
C PHE A 18 7.40 8.96 30.07
N THR A 19 7.40 9.83 29.06
CA THR A 19 8.19 11.08 29.07
C THR A 19 7.78 12.00 30.20
N LEU A 20 6.46 12.15 30.42
CA LEU A 20 5.93 12.94 31.54
C LEU A 20 6.29 12.33 32.89
N ALA A 21 6.14 11.01 33.04
CA ALA A 21 6.44 10.31 34.30
C ALA A 21 7.92 10.40 34.69
N GLU A 22 8.81 10.26 33.67
CA GLU A 22 10.27 10.24 33.89
C GLU A 22 10.93 11.62 33.73
N LYS A 23 10.14 12.68 33.48
CA LYS A 23 10.62 14.06 33.24
C LYS A 23 11.68 14.12 32.13
N ARG A 24 11.43 13.45 31.01
CA ARG A 24 12.30 13.43 29.84
C ARG A 24 11.75 14.34 28.74
N THR A 25 12.56 14.67 27.77
CA THR A 25 12.14 15.38 26.57
C THR A 25 11.54 14.39 25.58
N PHE A 26 10.32 14.65 25.10
CA PHE A 26 9.72 13.96 23.97
C PHE A 26 10.08 14.72 22.69
N ILE A 27 10.58 14.02 21.70
CA ILE A 27 10.79 14.55 20.35
C ILE A 27 9.72 13.90 19.49
N ASP A 28 8.78 14.71 19.00
CA ASP A 28 7.73 14.21 18.14
C ASP A 28 8.33 13.78 16.79
N PRO A 29 7.99 12.61 16.27
CA PRO A 29 8.61 12.07 15.04
C PRO A 29 8.24 12.86 13.77
N PHE A 30 7.21 13.67 13.76
CA PHE A 30 6.79 14.46 12.61
C PHE A 30 6.18 15.83 12.94
N ASP A 31 5.52 15.99 14.10
CA ASP A 31 4.80 17.24 14.45
C ASP A 31 5.65 18.19 15.29
N ASP A 32 6.90 18.37 14.88
CA ASP A 32 7.88 19.23 15.52
C ASP A 32 8.62 20.08 14.46
N PRO A 33 8.79 21.40 14.65
CA PRO A 33 9.40 22.27 13.65
C PRO A 33 10.87 21.94 13.36
N HIS A 34 11.62 21.44 14.34
CA HIS A 34 13.02 21.05 14.14
C HIS A 34 13.11 19.73 13.36
N VAL A 35 12.19 18.79 13.61
CA VAL A 35 12.10 17.55 12.85
C VAL A 35 11.72 17.86 11.41
N GLN A 36 10.73 18.71 11.17
CA GLN A 36 10.36 19.16 9.80
C GLN A 36 11.52 19.84 9.08
N ALA A 37 12.27 20.73 9.77
CA ALA A 37 13.43 21.36 9.19
C ALA A 37 14.51 20.34 8.80
N GLY A 38 14.70 19.29 9.62
CA GLY A 38 15.56 18.15 9.27
C GLY A 38 15.08 17.41 8.02
N GLN A 39 13.78 17.16 7.88
CA GLN A 39 13.21 16.52 6.68
C GLN A 39 13.37 17.39 5.42
N GLY A 40 13.39 18.72 5.56
CA GLY A 40 13.65 19.66 4.46
C GLY A 40 15.03 19.50 3.82
N THR A 41 16.01 18.90 4.52
CA THR A 41 17.35 18.64 3.96
C THR A 41 17.31 17.68 2.77
N VAL A 42 16.30 16.82 2.68
CA VAL A 42 16.08 15.94 1.52
C VAL A 42 15.87 16.78 0.26
N ALA A 43 15.01 17.79 0.32
CA ALA A 43 14.76 18.68 -0.82
C ALA A 43 16.00 19.55 -1.15
N TYR A 44 16.73 19.99 -0.12
CA TYR A 44 17.99 20.69 -0.32
C TYR A 44 18.97 19.87 -1.15
N GLU A 45 19.21 18.62 -0.76
CA GLU A 45 20.16 17.74 -1.46
C GLU A 45 19.67 17.40 -2.88
N ILE A 46 18.38 17.14 -3.06
CA ILE A 46 17.77 16.88 -4.38
C ILE A 46 17.99 18.07 -5.32
N LEU A 47 17.71 19.29 -4.87
CA LEU A 47 17.84 20.48 -5.70
C LEU A 47 19.31 20.87 -5.96
N GLU A 48 20.21 20.65 -5.00
CA GLU A 48 21.65 20.84 -5.21
C GLU A 48 22.21 19.88 -6.27
N GLU A 49 21.81 18.61 -6.22
CA GLU A 49 22.23 17.62 -7.20
C GLU A 49 21.62 17.91 -8.58
N ALA A 50 20.34 18.24 -8.63
CA ALA A 50 19.66 18.64 -9.86
C ALA A 50 20.34 19.83 -10.56
N ARG A 51 20.80 20.84 -9.80
CA ARG A 51 21.55 21.98 -10.35
C ARG A 51 22.87 21.56 -10.94
N LYS A 52 23.62 20.65 -10.30
CA LYS A 52 24.89 20.14 -10.82
C LYS A 52 24.70 19.38 -12.14
N GLU A 53 23.65 18.57 -12.22
CA GLU A 53 23.31 17.75 -13.39
C GLU A 53 22.50 18.54 -14.45
N SER A 54 22.18 19.82 -14.21
CA SER A 54 21.34 20.64 -15.09
C SER A 54 19.94 20.04 -15.32
N ILE A 55 19.37 19.40 -14.30
CA ILE A 55 18.02 18.85 -14.30
C ILE A 55 17.06 19.89 -13.72
N ALA A 56 15.96 20.14 -14.42
CA ALA A 56 14.85 20.94 -13.91
C ALA A 56 13.63 20.03 -13.68
N PHE A 57 13.17 19.96 -12.44
CA PHE A 57 11.97 19.21 -12.09
C PHE A 57 10.71 20.02 -12.32
N ASP A 58 9.67 19.38 -12.84
CA ASP A 58 8.31 19.94 -12.91
C ASP A 58 7.53 19.60 -11.62
N ALA A 59 7.74 18.40 -11.05
CA ALA A 59 7.11 18.00 -9.81
C ALA A 59 7.99 17.05 -8.96
N VAL A 60 7.73 17.05 -7.65
CA VAL A 60 8.31 16.12 -6.68
C VAL A 60 7.19 15.35 -6.00
N LEU A 61 7.24 14.00 -6.05
CA LEU A 61 6.30 13.09 -5.43
C LEU A 61 6.84 12.64 -4.07
N VAL A 62 6.07 12.86 -3.01
CA VAL A 62 6.51 12.65 -1.62
C VAL A 62 5.56 11.73 -0.89
N PRO A 63 6.03 10.60 -0.30
CA PRO A 63 5.20 9.75 0.55
C PRO A 63 4.71 10.49 1.79
N VAL A 64 3.44 10.28 2.17
CA VAL A 64 2.78 11.00 3.26
C VAL A 64 2.16 10.04 4.27
N GLY A 65 2.70 10.05 5.48
CA GLY A 65 2.07 9.50 6.67
C GLY A 65 1.65 10.63 7.62
N GLY A 66 2.36 10.83 8.72
CA GLY A 66 2.12 11.93 9.67
C GLY A 66 2.37 13.34 9.13
N GLY A 67 2.99 13.45 7.95
CA GLY A 67 3.24 14.69 7.24
C GLY A 67 4.61 15.33 7.48
N GLY A 68 5.49 14.70 8.27
CA GLY A 68 6.82 15.27 8.59
C GLY A 68 7.69 15.49 7.35
N LEU A 69 7.84 14.45 6.52
CA LEU A 69 8.65 14.52 5.30
C LEU A 69 8.10 15.56 4.31
N ILE A 70 6.81 15.45 3.98
CA ILE A 70 6.21 16.33 2.97
C ILE A 70 6.19 17.79 3.41
N SER A 71 5.97 18.08 4.71
CA SER A 71 6.00 19.46 5.21
C SER A 71 7.40 20.07 5.12
N GLY A 72 8.45 19.32 5.48
CA GLY A 72 9.82 19.79 5.34
C GLY A 72 10.24 19.99 3.88
N VAL A 73 9.99 18.99 3.05
CA VAL A 73 10.31 19.02 1.61
C VAL A 73 9.57 20.15 0.90
N SER A 74 8.26 20.27 1.11
CA SER A 74 7.45 21.29 0.45
C SER A 74 7.83 22.70 0.88
N THR A 75 8.13 22.90 2.17
CA THR A 75 8.61 24.21 2.65
C THR A 75 9.88 24.62 1.90
N TYR A 76 10.90 23.75 1.88
CA TYR A 76 12.15 24.09 1.21
C TYR A 76 11.97 24.36 -0.30
N ILE A 77 11.19 23.53 -0.99
CA ILE A 77 10.90 23.69 -2.42
C ILE A 77 10.18 25.02 -2.68
N LYS A 78 9.12 25.34 -1.93
CA LYS A 78 8.32 26.55 -2.17
C LYS A 78 9.05 27.85 -1.82
N GLU A 79 10.00 27.79 -0.90
CA GLU A 79 10.86 28.96 -0.57
C GLU A 79 12.01 29.17 -1.58
N THR A 80 12.40 28.13 -2.33
CA THR A 80 13.56 28.20 -3.24
C THR A 80 13.21 28.08 -4.72
N GLU A 81 12.27 27.24 -5.08
CA GLU A 81 11.88 26.91 -6.48
C GLU A 81 10.36 26.83 -6.61
N THR A 82 9.68 27.98 -6.50
CA THR A 82 8.20 28.05 -6.41
C THR A 82 7.44 27.40 -7.57
N ARG A 83 8.09 27.16 -8.71
CA ARG A 83 7.46 26.53 -9.88
C ARG A 83 7.35 25.01 -9.80
N ILE A 84 8.14 24.39 -8.93
CA ILE A 84 8.10 22.92 -8.77
C ILE A 84 6.83 22.57 -7.97
N GLU A 85 5.99 21.73 -8.55
CA GLU A 85 4.82 21.21 -7.86
C GLU A 85 5.24 20.16 -6.82
N VAL A 86 4.56 20.14 -5.66
CA VAL A 86 4.74 19.10 -4.66
C VAL A 86 3.45 18.30 -4.56
N ILE A 87 3.55 17.01 -4.86
CA ILE A 87 2.43 16.09 -4.82
C ILE A 87 2.64 15.09 -3.69
N GLY A 88 1.70 15.04 -2.75
CA GLY A 88 1.71 14.08 -1.67
C GLY A 88 1.10 12.75 -2.10
N VAL A 89 1.70 11.65 -1.67
CA VAL A 89 1.29 10.28 -1.99
C VAL A 89 0.98 9.53 -0.72
N GLU A 90 -0.26 9.09 -0.55
CA GLU A 90 -0.74 8.29 0.58
C GLU A 90 -1.08 6.87 0.10
N ALA A 91 -0.95 5.88 0.99
CA ALA A 91 -1.55 4.56 0.77
C ALA A 91 -3.08 4.69 0.84
N GLU A 92 -3.82 4.01 -0.05
CA GLU A 92 -5.29 4.17 -0.14
C GLU A 92 -6.00 3.78 1.16
N GLY A 93 -5.50 2.76 1.86
CA GLY A 93 -6.02 2.33 3.16
C GLY A 93 -5.64 3.22 4.36
N ALA A 94 -4.84 4.30 4.16
CA ALA A 94 -4.38 5.16 5.25
C ALA A 94 -4.29 6.66 4.86
N ARG A 95 -5.34 7.19 4.21
CA ARG A 95 -5.38 8.57 3.67
C ARG A 95 -5.70 9.63 4.73
N SER A 96 -4.88 9.71 5.77
CA SER A 96 -5.12 10.59 6.92
C SER A 96 -4.91 12.08 6.61
N MET A 97 -3.97 12.44 5.73
CA MET A 97 -3.77 13.82 5.30
C MET A 97 -4.90 14.29 4.40
N LYS A 98 -5.37 13.44 3.48
CA LYS A 98 -6.55 13.72 2.65
C LYS A 98 -7.79 13.95 3.49
N ALA A 99 -8.04 13.08 4.46
CA ALA A 99 -9.16 13.25 5.40
C ALA A 99 -9.05 14.55 6.22
N ALA A 100 -7.82 14.92 6.63
CA ALA A 100 -7.58 16.18 7.31
C ALA A 100 -7.88 17.39 6.41
N PHE A 101 -7.53 17.33 5.12
CA PHE A 101 -7.85 18.38 4.15
C PHE A 101 -9.36 18.57 3.98
N GLU A 102 -10.10 17.47 3.89
CA GLU A 102 -11.56 17.47 3.74
C GLU A 102 -12.28 17.97 5.00
N ALA A 103 -11.77 17.62 6.18
CA ALA A 103 -12.34 18.03 7.45
C ALA A 103 -11.94 19.47 7.87
N GLY A 104 -10.93 20.06 7.23
CA GLY A 104 -10.39 21.37 7.61
C GLY A 104 -9.48 21.35 8.84
N GLY A 105 -8.95 20.17 9.22
CA GLY A 105 -8.01 19.96 10.33
C GLY A 105 -7.74 18.49 10.58
N PRO A 106 -6.72 18.15 11.40
CA PRO A 106 -6.38 16.77 11.70
C PRO A 106 -7.52 15.99 12.32
N VAL A 107 -7.96 14.92 11.67
CA VAL A 107 -8.99 13.97 12.13
C VAL A 107 -8.38 12.60 12.31
N LYS A 108 -8.95 11.81 13.21
CA LYS A 108 -8.54 10.43 13.42
C LYS A 108 -9.38 9.50 12.55
N LEU A 109 -8.72 8.73 11.68
CA LEU A 109 -9.38 7.66 10.95
C LEU A 109 -9.76 6.52 11.90
N PRO A 110 -10.96 5.92 11.74
CA PRO A 110 -11.42 4.85 12.63
C PRO A 110 -10.59 3.58 12.45
N GLU A 111 -10.20 3.28 11.23
CA GLU A 111 -9.43 2.12 10.82
C GLU A 111 -8.50 2.48 9.66
N ILE A 112 -7.35 1.83 9.59
CA ILE A 112 -6.36 1.98 8.50
C ILE A 112 -5.77 0.63 8.13
N ASP A 113 -5.39 0.45 6.86
CA ASP A 113 -4.47 -0.64 6.47
C ASP A 113 -3.05 -0.27 6.94
N LYS A 114 -2.37 -1.24 7.55
CA LYS A 114 -1.02 -1.07 8.12
C LYS A 114 0.09 -1.58 7.19
N PHE A 115 -0.25 -2.00 5.99
CA PHE A 115 0.71 -2.59 5.06
C PHE A 115 1.87 -1.63 4.76
N ALA A 116 1.59 -0.37 4.44
CA ALA A 116 2.61 0.65 4.25
C ALA A 116 2.96 1.32 5.60
N ASP A 117 3.53 0.57 6.54
CA ASP A 117 3.71 0.92 7.96
C ASP A 117 4.44 2.25 8.18
N GLY A 118 5.43 2.59 7.34
CA GLY A 118 6.15 3.86 7.38
C GLY A 118 5.28 5.10 7.07
N ILE A 119 4.09 4.92 6.46
CA ILE A 119 3.12 5.99 6.18
C ILE A 119 1.70 5.68 6.71
N ALA A 120 1.50 4.56 7.39
CA ALA A 120 0.21 4.15 7.93
C ALA A 120 -0.05 4.78 9.30
N VAL A 121 -0.54 6.01 9.34
CA VAL A 121 -0.93 6.70 10.58
C VAL A 121 -2.42 7.01 10.60
N GLN A 122 -3.05 6.93 11.77
CA GLN A 122 -4.47 7.25 11.92
C GLN A 122 -4.76 8.75 11.93
N LYS A 123 -3.77 9.56 12.28
CA LYS A 123 -3.93 11.02 12.42
C LYS A 123 -2.65 11.73 12.07
N VAL A 124 -2.73 12.76 11.25
CA VAL A 124 -1.61 13.67 10.95
C VAL A 124 -1.34 14.66 12.07
N GLY A 125 -0.17 15.26 12.09
CA GLY A 125 0.16 16.34 13.01
C GLY A 125 -0.61 17.63 12.70
N GLN A 126 -0.74 18.51 13.69
CA GLN A 126 -1.36 19.81 13.50
C GLN A 126 -0.47 20.72 12.64
N LEU A 127 0.80 20.84 13.02
CA LEU A 127 1.77 21.66 12.30
C LEU A 127 2.02 21.11 10.88
N THR A 128 2.16 19.77 10.75
CA THR A 128 2.38 19.16 9.45
C THR A 128 1.18 19.34 8.51
N TYR A 129 -0.05 19.27 9.04
CA TYR A 129 -1.25 19.59 8.28
C TYR A 129 -1.25 21.03 7.77
N GLU A 130 -0.98 22.02 8.65
CA GLU A 130 -1.00 23.43 8.28
C GLU A 130 0.01 23.74 7.18
N VAL A 131 1.23 23.25 7.31
CA VAL A 131 2.29 23.43 6.31
C VAL A 131 1.95 22.72 4.99
N THR A 132 1.51 21.46 5.06
CA THR A 132 1.17 20.68 3.86
C THR A 132 0.03 21.34 3.10
N ARG A 133 -1.02 21.79 3.80
CA ARG A 133 -2.14 22.48 3.17
C ARG A 133 -1.75 23.79 2.46
N GLN A 134 -0.73 24.47 2.95
CA GLN A 134 -0.24 25.72 2.34
C GLN A 134 0.60 25.47 1.08
N HIS A 135 1.37 24.38 1.04
CA HIS A 135 2.45 24.19 0.07
C HIS A 135 2.21 23.06 -0.95
N VAL A 136 1.25 22.17 -0.68
CA VAL A 136 1.05 20.98 -1.50
C VAL A 136 -0.18 21.15 -2.40
N GLU A 137 0.01 20.98 -3.69
CA GLU A 137 -1.02 21.19 -4.70
C GLU A 137 -2.03 20.04 -4.74
N THR A 138 -1.55 18.82 -4.58
CA THR A 138 -2.36 17.61 -4.79
C THR A 138 -1.96 16.50 -3.82
N LEU A 139 -2.95 15.74 -3.33
CA LEU A 139 -2.77 14.49 -2.61
C LEU A 139 -3.40 13.36 -3.42
N VAL A 140 -2.62 12.30 -3.68
CA VAL A 140 -3.10 11.10 -4.39
C VAL A 140 -3.03 9.88 -3.47
N GLY A 141 -4.01 8.98 -3.60
CA GLY A 141 -4.00 7.68 -2.95
C GLY A 141 -3.47 6.61 -3.91
N VAL A 142 -2.71 5.66 -3.41
CA VAL A 142 -2.16 4.53 -4.16
C VAL A 142 -2.58 3.23 -3.50
N ASP A 143 -3.17 2.34 -4.28
CA ASP A 143 -3.57 1.00 -3.82
C ASP A 143 -2.35 0.20 -3.32
N GLU A 144 -2.50 -0.54 -2.24
CA GLU A 144 -1.44 -1.32 -1.60
C GLU A 144 -0.91 -2.44 -2.52
N GLY A 145 -1.76 -2.95 -3.40
CA GLY A 145 -1.36 -3.92 -4.42
C GLY A 145 -0.45 -3.28 -5.48
N LEU A 146 -0.73 -2.06 -5.93
CA LEU A 146 0.14 -1.31 -6.84
C LEU A 146 1.47 -0.93 -6.16
N ILE A 147 1.45 -0.58 -4.87
CA ILE A 147 2.68 -0.37 -4.09
C ILE A 147 3.50 -1.65 -4.06
N SER A 148 2.86 -2.80 -3.83
CA SER A 148 3.51 -4.12 -3.79
C SER A 148 4.14 -4.50 -5.14
N GLU A 149 3.41 -4.33 -6.24
CA GLU A 149 3.92 -4.55 -7.60
C GLU A 149 5.15 -3.67 -7.87
N THR A 150 5.04 -2.38 -7.55
CA THR A 150 6.13 -1.42 -7.74
C THR A 150 7.36 -1.78 -6.90
N LEU A 151 7.17 -2.23 -5.67
CA LEU A 151 8.25 -2.67 -4.79
C LEU A 151 9.00 -3.87 -5.37
N ILE A 152 8.27 -4.87 -5.88
CA ILE A 152 8.83 -6.03 -6.55
C ILE A 152 9.60 -5.61 -7.81
N ASP A 153 9.06 -4.68 -8.58
CA ASP A 153 9.70 -4.14 -9.78
C ASP A 153 10.98 -3.35 -9.47
N LEU A 154 10.97 -2.52 -8.44
CA LEU A 154 12.17 -1.82 -7.97
C LEU A 154 13.27 -2.81 -7.58
N TYR A 155 12.91 -3.86 -6.84
CA TYR A 155 13.85 -4.90 -6.44
C TYR A 155 14.37 -5.70 -7.64
N SER A 156 13.46 -6.27 -8.45
CA SER A 156 13.80 -7.25 -9.48
C SER A 156 14.42 -6.64 -10.74
N LYS A 157 13.98 -5.43 -11.13
CA LYS A 157 14.38 -4.77 -12.38
C LYS A 157 15.44 -3.69 -12.17
N GLN A 158 15.44 -3.04 -11.00
CA GLN A 158 16.34 -1.90 -10.72
C GLN A 158 17.40 -2.22 -9.65
N GLY A 159 17.27 -3.32 -8.90
CA GLY A 159 18.16 -3.64 -7.78
C GLY A 159 18.01 -2.69 -6.59
N ILE A 160 16.86 -2.01 -6.48
CA ILE A 160 16.56 -1.07 -5.40
C ILE A 160 15.74 -1.79 -4.34
N VAL A 161 16.26 -1.82 -3.11
CA VAL A 161 15.52 -2.32 -1.94
C VAL A 161 14.76 -1.16 -1.34
N ALA A 162 13.45 -1.13 -1.53
CA ALA A 162 12.54 -0.17 -0.91
C ALA A 162 11.63 -0.87 0.09
N GLU A 163 11.11 -0.13 1.07
CA GLU A 163 9.96 -0.53 1.88
C GLU A 163 8.65 -0.07 1.22
N PRO A 164 7.47 -0.57 1.60
CA PRO A 164 6.20 -0.15 1.00
C PRO A 164 6.00 1.37 0.99
N ALA A 165 6.29 2.05 2.10
CA ALA A 165 6.24 3.51 2.17
C ALA A 165 7.17 4.20 1.14
N GLY A 166 8.37 3.64 0.95
CA GLY A 166 9.36 4.14 -0.02
C GLY A 166 8.95 3.93 -1.47
N ALA A 167 8.22 2.85 -1.77
CA ALA A 167 7.74 2.54 -3.12
C ALA A 167 6.52 3.38 -3.54
N ALA A 168 5.77 3.93 -2.58
CA ALA A 168 4.50 4.62 -2.84
C ALA A 168 4.63 5.78 -3.84
N SER A 169 5.69 6.59 -3.74
CA SER A 169 5.92 7.72 -4.66
C SER A 169 6.13 7.24 -6.10
N VAL A 170 6.86 6.14 -6.30
CA VAL A 170 7.09 5.54 -7.62
C VAL A 170 5.80 4.91 -8.15
N ALA A 171 5.06 4.20 -7.30
CA ALA A 171 3.78 3.58 -7.65
C ALA A 171 2.74 4.62 -8.14
N SER A 172 2.77 5.83 -7.58
CA SER A 172 1.86 6.91 -7.99
C SER A 172 2.06 7.39 -9.45
N LEU A 173 3.18 7.07 -10.08
CA LEU A 173 3.43 7.39 -11.50
C LEU A 173 2.40 6.73 -12.42
N GLU A 174 1.92 5.54 -12.08
CA GLU A 174 0.88 4.85 -12.86
C GLU A 174 -0.44 5.62 -12.82
N ILE A 175 -0.84 6.10 -11.63
CA ILE A 175 -2.07 6.86 -11.43
C ILE A 175 -1.97 8.24 -12.08
N LEU A 176 -0.79 8.84 -12.03
CA LEU A 176 -0.53 10.18 -12.57
C LEU A 176 -0.07 10.16 -14.03
N ARG A 177 -0.08 9.03 -14.72
CA ARG A 177 0.50 8.81 -16.06
C ARG A 177 0.18 9.94 -17.05
N GLU A 178 -1.09 10.32 -17.19
CA GLU A 178 -1.50 11.36 -18.12
C GLU A 178 -1.08 12.78 -17.65
N TYR A 179 -1.09 12.98 -16.34
CA TYR A 179 -0.70 14.27 -15.74
C TYR A 179 0.80 14.56 -15.85
N ILE A 180 1.64 13.52 -15.73
CA ILE A 180 3.11 13.64 -15.75
C ILE A 180 3.72 13.56 -17.15
N LYS A 181 2.91 13.30 -18.16
CA LYS A 181 3.40 13.11 -19.53
C LYS A 181 4.17 14.32 -20.04
N GLY A 182 5.43 14.08 -20.41
CA GLY A 182 6.35 15.14 -20.87
C GLY A 182 6.96 16.00 -19.77
N LYS A 183 6.72 15.67 -18.50
CA LYS A 183 7.29 16.35 -17.33
C LYS A 183 8.49 15.57 -16.77
N THR A 184 9.39 16.27 -16.13
CA THR A 184 10.50 15.70 -15.35
C THR A 184 10.07 15.58 -13.89
N ILE A 185 9.97 14.34 -13.40
CA ILE A 185 9.42 14.02 -12.08
C ILE A 185 10.52 13.46 -11.17
N CYS A 186 10.57 13.97 -9.94
CA CYS A 186 11.38 13.40 -8.87
C CYS A 186 10.48 12.57 -7.95
N CYS A 187 10.77 11.28 -7.76
CA CYS A 187 10.10 10.42 -6.80
C CYS A 187 11.01 10.21 -5.58
N ILE A 188 10.56 10.54 -4.39
CA ILE A 188 11.32 10.30 -3.16
C ILE A 188 11.08 8.87 -2.69
N ILE A 189 12.11 8.01 -2.75
CA ILE A 189 12.12 6.69 -2.12
C ILE A 189 12.59 6.90 -0.68
N SER A 190 11.63 7.01 0.24
CA SER A 190 11.86 7.50 1.61
C SER A 190 12.52 6.49 2.54
N GLY A 191 12.47 5.20 2.22
CA GLY A 191 13.03 4.16 3.07
C GLY A 191 13.21 2.81 2.38
N GLY A 192 14.00 1.95 3.02
CA GLY A 192 14.32 0.59 2.56
C GLY A 192 14.37 -0.43 3.69
N ASN A 193 13.74 -0.14 4.83
CA ASN A 193 13.64 -1.06 5.98
C ASN A 193 12.58 -2.14 5.73
N ASN A 194 12.85 -2.99 4.75
CA ASN A 194 11.93 -4.05 4.35
C ASN A 194 12.31 -5.39 5.01
N ASP A 195 11.31 -6.14 5.48
CA ASP A 195 11.49 -7.50 5.96
C ASP A 195 11.32 -8.49 4.79
N ILE A 196 12.36 -9.25 4.51
CA ILE A 196 12.32 -10.26 3.45
C ILE A 196 11.24 -11.33 3.69
N ASN A 197 10.84 -11.55 4.95
CA ASN A 197 9.76 -12.48 5.27
C ASN A 197 8.38 -11.96 4.85
N SER A 198 8.25 -10.67 4.56
CA SER A 198 7.01 -10.07 4.05
C SER A 198 6.88 -10.13 2.53
N MET A 199 7.94 -10.53 1.81
CA MET A 199 7.91 -10.62 0.34
C MET A 199 6.79 -11.50 -0.21
N PRO A 200 6.46 -12.67 0.37
CA PRO A 200 5.33 -13.48 -0.11
C PRO A 200 3.98 -12.77 0.00
N GLU A 201 3.77 -11.97 1.05
CA GLU A 201 2.54 -11.16 1.19
C GLU A 201 2.49 -10.05 0.13
N MET A 202 3.62 -9.42 -0.15
CA MET A 202 3.72 -8.41 -1.21
C MET A 202 3.42 -9.01 -2.59
N GLU A 203 3.98 -10.19 -2.90
CA GLU A 203 3.69 -10.91 -4.13
C GLU A 203 2.21 -11.26 -4.24
N GLU A 204 1.61 -11.73 -3.14
CA GLU A 204 0.19 -12.04 -3.07
C GLU A 204 -0.68 -10.82 -3.40
N ARG A 205 -0.41 -9.68 -2.74
CA ARG A 205 -1.13 -8.42 -2.97
C ARG A 205 -0.98 -7.93 -4.41
N ALA A 206 0.22 -7.99 -4.97
CA ALA A 206 0.48 -7.62 -6.37
C ALA A 206 -0.32 -8.49 -7.34
N LEU A 207 -0.30 -9.82 -7.19
CA LEU A 207 -1.02 -10.75 -8.06
C LEU A 207 -2.55 -10.58 -7.98
N ILE A 208 -3.08 -10.24 -6.80
CA ILE A 208 -4.50 -9.93 -6.63
C ILE A 208 -4.85 -8.60 -7.30
N TYR A 209 -4.02 -7.57 -7.12
CA TYR A 209 -4.19 -6.27 -7.75
C TYR A 209 -4.16 -6.38 -9.28
N ASP A 210 -3.23 -7.15 -9.83
CA ASP A 210 -3.15 -7.43 -11.26
C ASP A 210 -4.35 -8.22 -11.81
N GLY A 211 -5.17 -8.78 -10.93
CA GLY A 211 -6.34 -9.58 -11.32
C GLY A 211 -5.96 -10.94 -11.90
N VAL A 212 -4.80 -11.49 -11.54
CA VAL A 212 -4.36 -12.83 -11.95
C VAL A 212 -4.53 -13.87 -10.83
N LYS A 213 -4.60 -13.44 -9.56
CA LYS A 213 -4.81 -14.36 -8.42
C LYS A 213 -6.18 -14.21 -7.81
N HIS A 214 -6.86 -15.35 -7.68
CA HIS A 214 -8.25 -15.40 -7.24
C HIS A 214 -8.48 -16.52 -6.23
N TYR A 215 -9.37 -16.26 -5.27
CA TYR A 215 -9.80 -17.23 -4.28
C TYR A 215 -11.28 -17.47 -4.34
N PHE A 216 -11.65 -18.76 -4.21
CA PHE A 216 -13.04 -19.20 -4.29
C PHE A 216 -13.36 -20.20 -3.19
N ILE A 217 -14.61 -20.17 -2.71
CA ILE A 217 -15.20 -21.32 -2.02
C ILE A 217 -16.12 -22.00 -3.01
N VAL A 218 -15.83 -23.28 -3.30
CA VAL A 218 -16.59 -24.08 -4.26
C VAL A 218 -17.08 -25.36 -3.58
N ASN A 219 -18.36 -25.71 -3.74
CA ASN A 219 -18.91 -26.93 -3.18
C ASN A 219 -18.62 -28.13 -4.09
N PHE A 220 -17.73 -28.98 -3.65
CA PHE A 220 -17.34 -30.21 -4.38
C PHE A 220 -18.26 -31.38 -4.05
N PRO A 221 -18.67 -32.17 -5.07
CA PRO A 221 -19.31 -33.46 -4.84
C PRO A 221 -18.38 -34.37 -4.03
N GLN A 222 -18.92 -35.01 -2.97
CA GLN A 222 -18.16 -35.88 -2.05
C GLN A 222 -17.97 -37.28 -2.63
N ARG A 223 -17.61 -37.39 -3.90
CA ARG A 223 -17.39 -38.65 -4.65
C ARG A 223 -15.98 -38.76 -5.23
N PRO A 224 -15.48 -39.97 -5.51
CA PRO A 224 -14.23 -40.15 -6.23
C PRO A 224 -14.28 -39.48 -7.60
N GLY A 225 -13.15 -38.83 -7.99
CA GLY A 225 -13.00 -38.19 -9.30
C GLY A 225 -13.41 -36.69 -9.35
N ALA A 226 -14.10 -36.16 -8.34
CA ALA A 226 -14.55 -34.76 -8.35
C ALA A 226 -13.41 -33.73 -8.55
N LEU A 227 -12.25 -33.95 -7.92
CA LEU A 227 -11.08 -33.09 -8.13
C LEU A 227 -10.55 -33.20 -9.56
N ARG A 228 -10.52 -34.41 -10.14
CA ARG A 228 -10.07 -34.60 -11.53
C ARG A 228 -10.99 -33.88 -12.50
N GLU A 229 -12.30 -33.95 -12.31
CA GLU A 229 -13.31 -33.22 -13.07
C GLU A 229 -13.06 -31.69 -12.99
N PHE A 230 -12.84 -31.16 -11.78
CA PHE A 230 -12.54 -29.75 -11.59
C PHE A 230 -11.27 -29.32 -12.33
N VAL A 231 -10.18 -30.07 -12.20
CA VAL A 231 -8.91 -29.73 -12.85
C VAL A 231 -9.04 -29.80 -14.38
N ASN A 232 -9.75 -30.80 -14.93
CA ASN A 232 -9.86 -30.98 -16.37
C ASN A 232 -10.85 -30.02 -17.05
N ASP A 233 -11.97 -29.72 -16.36
CA ASP A 233 -13.12 -29.06 -16.98
C ASP A 233 -13.22 -27.57 -16.59
N ILE A 234 -12.60 -27.17 -15.46
CA ILE A 234 -12.73 -25.82 -14.92
C ILE A 234 -11.45 -24.99 -15.13
N LEU A 235 -10.28 -25.55 -14.84
CA LEU A 235 -9.03 -24.83 -15.02
C LEU A 235 -8.65 -24.70 -16.49
N GLY A 236 -8.01 -23.60 -16.82
CA GLY A 236 -7.33 -23.43 -18.10
C GLY A 236 -6.01 -24.22 -18.14
N PRO A 237 -5.43 -24.43 -19.33
CA PRO A 237 -4.24 -25.27 -19.51
C PRO A 237 -2.99 -24.73 -18.81
N ASN A 238 -2.96 -23.45 -18.48
CA ASN A 238 -1.83 -22.77 -17.86
C ASN A 238 -2.20 -22.12 -16.51
N ASP A 239 -3.41 -22.41 -15.99
CA ASP A 239 -3.82 -21.95 -14.66
C ASP A 239 -3.17 -22.82 -13.59
N ASP A 240 -2.75 -22.23 -12.48
CA ASP A 240 -2.14 -22.93 -11.37
C ASP A 240 -3.00 -22.89 -10.13
N ILE A 241 -3.05 -24.02 -9.39
CA ILE A 241 -3.71 -24.11 -8.08
C ILE A 241 -2.67 -23.78 -7.02
N THR A 242 -2.78 -22.61 -6.41
CA THR A 242 -1.86 -22.17 -5.34
C THR A 242 -2.35 -22.52 -3.94
N ARG A 243 -3.65 -22.80 -3.79
CA ARG A 243 -4.26 -23.24 -2.53
C ARG A 243 -5.40 -24.20 -2.80
N PHE A 244 -5.47 -25.29 -2.05
CA PHE A 244 -6.56 -26.27 -2.16
C PHE A 244 -6.82 -26.93 -0.82
N GLU A 245 -7.91 -26.54 -0.15
CA GLU A 245 -8.28 -27.07 1.15
C GLU A 245 -9.59 -27.86 1.04
N TYR A 246 -9.47 -29.17 0.99
CA TYR A 246 -10.59 -30.10 0.85
C TYR A 246 -10.71 -31.02 2.07
N ILE A 247 -11.83 -30.89 2.76
CA ILE A 247 -12.16 -31.78 3.90
C ILE A 247 -13.35 -32.67 3.53
N LYS A 248 -13.09 -33.94 3.33
CA LYS A 248 -14.14 -34.94 3.05
C LYS A 248 -15.05 -35.13 4.25
N ARG A 249 -16.35 -34.95 4.05
CA ARG A 249 -17.40 -35.19 5.08
C ARG A 249 -18.29 -36.33 4.61
N ALA A 250 -18.22 -37.47 5.32
CA ALA A 250 -18.92 -38.69 4.93
C ALA A 250 -20.47 -38.59 4.93
N SER A 251 -21.05 -37.62 5.62
CA SER A 251 -22.50 -37.48 5.80
C SER A 251 -23.19 -36.48 4.87
N LYS A 252 -22.46 -35.85 3.92
CA LYS A 252 -23.02 -34.85 2.99
C LYS A 252 -22.66 -35.17 1.54
N GLY A 253 -23.58 -34.93 0.62
CA GLY A 253 -23.36 -35.13 -0.80
C GLY A 253 -22.35 -34.15 -1.44
N THR A 254 -22.21 -32.93 -0.84
CA THR A 254 -21.26 -31.87 -1.25
C THR A 254 -20.56 -31.27 -0.04
N GLY A 255 -19.41 -30.66 -0.23
CA GLY A 255 -18.70 -29.95 0.83
C GLY A 255 -17.85 -28.79 0.26
N PRO A 256 -17.69 -27.69 1.03
CA PRO A 256 -16.94 -26.54 0.60
C PRO A 256 -15.44 -26.86 0.51
N VAL A 257 -14.80 -26.30 -0.49
CA VAL A 257 -13.36 -26.35 -0.76
C VAL A 257 -12.88 -24.94 -0.97
N LEU A 258 -11.85 -24.52 -0.24
CA LEU A 258 -11.15 -23.27 -0.49
C LEU A 258 -10.12 -23.49 -1.58
N ILE A 259 -10.20 -22.70 -2.63
CA ILE A 259 -9.32 -22.81 -3.81
C ILE A 259 -8.70 -21.45 -4.09
N GLY A 260 -7.38 -21.42 -4.19
CA GLY A 260 -6.62 -20.30 -4.77
C GLY A 260 -6.15 -20.69 -6.17
N VAL A 261 -6.41 -19.84 -7.14
CA VAL A 261 -6.03 -20.03 -8.55
C VAL A 261 -5.22 -18.83 -9.01
N THR A 262 -4.08 -19.10 -9.64
CA THR A 262 -3.34 -18.08 -10.38
C THR A 262 -3.54 -18.32 -11.88
N LEU A 263 -4.05 -17.30 -12.58
CA LEU A 263 -4.28 -17.31 -14.01
C LEU A 263 -2.99 -16.96 -14.77
N ALA A 264 -2.76 -17.58 -15.90
CA ALA A 264 -1.68 -17.16 -16.79
C ALA A 264 -1.95 -15.79 -17.43
N ASN A 265 -3.23 -15.41 -17.57
CA ASN A 265 -3.65 -14.12 -18.12
C ASN A 265 -4.95 -13.67 -17.44
N LYS A 266 -5.00 -12.42 -16.96
CA LYS A 266 -6.20 -11.85 -16.33
C LYS A 266 -7.45 -11.86 -17.21
N HIS A 267 -7.29 -11.85 -18.53
CA HIS A 267 -8.44 -11.95 -19.47
C HIS A 267 -9.16 -13.31 -19.40
N ASP A 268 -8.52 -14.34 -18.84
CA ASP A 268 -9.13 -15.68 -18.69
C ASP A 268 -10.07 -15.76 -17.48
N TYR A 269 -10.08 -14.75 -16.62
CA TYR A 269 -10.90 -14.69 -15.40
C TYR A 269 -12.39 -14.91 -15.66
N ALA A 270 -12.98 -14.18 -16.62
CA ALA A 270 -14.40 -14.33 -16.93
C ALA A 270 -14.75 -15.76 -17.40
N GLY A 271 -13.84 -16.39 -18.15
CA GLY A 271 -13.96 -17.78 -18.57
C GLY A 271 -13.89 -18.76 -17.42
N LEU A 272 -12.96 -18.55 -16.48
CA LEU A 272 -12.84 -19.35 -15.25
C LEU A 272 -14.11 -19.25 -14.40
N VAL A 273 -14.58 -18.04 -14.12
CA VAL A 273 -15.81 -17.81 -13.33
C VAL A 273 -17.02 -18.51 -13.94
N ASN A 274 -17.22 -18.39 -15.24
CA ASN A 274 -18.32 -19.09 -15.95
C ASN A 274 -18.25 -20.62 -15.84
N ARG A 275 -17.04 -21.19 -15.83
CA ARG A 275 -16.86 -22.65 -15.65
C ARG A 275 -17.11 -23.07 -14.20
N ILE A 276 -16.64 -22.28 -13.22
CA ILE A 276 -16.91 -22.52 -11.79
C ILE A 276 -18.42 -22.44 -11.51
N GLU A 277 -19.13 -21.45 -12.05
CA GLU A 277 -20.57 -21.27 -11.87
C GLU A 277 -21.39 -22.46 -12.41
N ARG A 278 -20.95 -23.06 -13.52
CA ARG A 278 -21.58 -24.29 -14.04
C ARG A 278 -21.33 -25.51 -13.17
N PHE A 279 -20.17 -25.57 -12.52
CA PHE A 279 -19.81 -26.65 -11.60
C PHE A 279 -20.52 -26.52 -10.25
N ASP A 280 -20.56 -25.31 -9.70
CA ASP A 280 -21.25 -24.93 -8.47
C ASP A 280 -21.88 -23.55 -8.60
N PRO A 281 -23.19 -23.46 -8.89
CA PRO A 281 -23.88 -22.17 -8.98
C PRO A 281 -23.90 -21.35 -7.69
N SER A 282 -23.51 -21.94 -6.55
CA SER A 282 -23.47 -21.30 -5.23
C SER A 282 -22.06 -20.97 -4.77
N PHE A 283 -21.07 -21.02 -5.65
CA PHE A 283 -19.69 -20.64 -5.32
C PHE A 283 -19.60 -19.22 -4.76
N ILE A 284 -18.58 -18.97 -3.97
CA ILE A 284 -18.30 -17.64 -3.43
C ILE A 284 -16.94 -17.17 -3.96
N ASN A 285 -16.91 -16.00 -4.58
CA ASN A 285 -15.68 -15.32 -4.91
C ASN A 285 -15.20 -14.52 -3.69
N LEU A 286 -14.02 -14.86 -3.17
CA LEU A 286 -13.48 -14.25 -1.96
C LEU A 286 -12.81 -12.90 -2.23
N ASN A 287 -12.23 -12.67 -3.42
CA ASN A 287 -11.60 -11.38 -3.75
C ASN A 287 -12.59 -10.21 -3.71
N GLY A 288 -13.89 -10.47 -3.90
CA GLY A 288 -14.96 -9.49 -3.75
C GLY A 288 -15.60 -9.44 -2.35
N ASN A 289 -15.09 -10.19 -1.38
CA ASN A 289 -15.65 -10.31 -0.03
C ASN A 289 -14.54 -10.22 1.03
N GLU A 290 -14.18 -8.99 1.38
CA GLU A 290 -13.07 -8.70 2.29
C GLU A 290 -13.19 -9.43 3.64
N THR A 291 -14.38 -9.50 4.24
CA THR A 291 -14.59 -10.18 5.51
C THR A 291 -14.24 -11.67 5.43
N LEU A 292 -14.73 -12.36 4.39
CA LEU A 292 -14.45 -13.79 4.22
C LEU A 292 -13.00 -14.02 3.77
N TYR A 293 -12.45 -13.11 2.95
CA TYR A 293 -11.06 -13.17 2.54
C TYR A 293 -10.14 -13.16 3.77
N ASN A 294 -10.25 -12.14 4.63
CA ASN A 294 -9.43 -11.99 5.84
C ASN A 294 -9.61 -13.11 6.88
N MET A 295 -10.73 -13.85 6.82
CA MET A 295 -10.96 -15.00 7.72
C MET A 295 -10.37 -16.31 7.19
N LEU A 296 -10.19 -16.46 5.88
CA LEU A 296 -9.92 -17.73 5.23
C LEU A 296 -8.60 -17.77 4.45
N VAL A 297 -8.13 -16.62 4.02
CA VAL A 297 -6.89 -16.44 3.27
C VAL A 297 -5.83 -15.77 4.13
#